data_c6ca4a598201d08c8c71fac47355b003
#
_entry.id   c6ca4a598201d08c8c71fac47355b003
#
_cell.length_a   1.000
_cell.length_b   1.000
_cell.length_c   1.000
_cell.angle_alpha   90.00
_cell.angle_beta   90.00
_cell.angle_gamma   90.00
#
_symmetry.space_group_name_H-M   'P 1'
#
loop_
_entity.id
_entity.type
_entity.pdbx_description
1 polymer ?
#
loop_
_entity_poly.entity_id
_entity_poly.type
_entity_poly.pdbx_seq_one_letter_code
_entity_poly.pdbx_strand_id
1 'polypeptide(L)'
;MRFARTSAKTVFSSRIRSRFDIVGFDPRGVGASSPVRCFTSAQFDAYYALDGTPDTRAERKRLDLAQRAFARSCQVNSGQLLPHVGTPDAARDMDVLRAALGESRLTYLGYSYGTYLGATYADLFPTKVRAMVLDGAIDPTKSSAEMVSGQGSGFGVAFTSFLKDCFKVKDCPFRTHRIGPSVKKVDALLRRTDRAPLRNNADGRQVNEAIVTHGILTSLYSEDFWPLLRKAFAQAFKGDGEIFLWLSDQGNNRRPDATYTNDFEARLAVNCLDHPSKRAKPGKQSLLSADPCDYWPVRSRTAPKALHAKGSGPILVVGTVRDPATPYAWARSLASQLSKGVLLTFDGDGHTAYGGPSNCVNTAVDRYLITRVPPRKGTVCPKV
;
A
#
# COMPACT_ATOMS: atom_id res chain seq x y z
N MET A 1 -7.82 -8.54 -11.12
CA MET A 1 -8.93 -9.48 -11.52
C MET A 1 -9.39 -10.37 -10.35
N ARG A 2 -8.51 -11.10 -9.66
CA ARG A 2 -8.89 -12.03 -8.57
C ARG A 2 -9.71 -11.34 -7.47
N PHE A 3 -9.29 -10.18 -6.97
CA PHE A 3 -9.99 -9.44 -5.90
C PHE A 3 -11.45 -9.18 -6.24
N ALA A 4 -11.77 -8.59 -7.39
CA ALA A 4 -13.16 -8.31 -7.77
C ALA A 4 -14.01 -9.60 -7.80
N ARG A 5 -13.44 -10.71 -8.31
CA ARG A 5 -14.15 -11.98 -8.39
C ARG A 5 -14.41 -12.63 -7.02
N THR A 6 -13.46 -12.56 -6.09
CA THR A 6 -13.56 -13.21 -4.78
C THR A 6 -14.24 -12.34 -3.72
N SER A 7 -14.10 -11.02 -3.82
CA SER A 7 -14.48 -10.08 -2.76
C SER A 7 -15.69 -9.20 -3.13
N ALA A 8 -16.26 -9.33 -4.34
CA ALA A 8 -17.36 -8.49 -4.77
C ALA A 8 -18.58 -8.59 -3.82
N LYS A 9 -18.88 -9.78 -3.29
CA LYS A 9 -20.02 -9.98 -2.37
C LYS A 9 -19.81 -9.37 -0.98
N THR A 10 -18.57 -9.27 -0.54
CA THR A 10 -18.22 -8.74 0.80
C THR A 10 -17.97 -7.24 0.77
N VAL A 11 -17.40 -6.71 -0.30
CA VAL A 11 -17.05 -5.30 -0.45
C VAL A 11 -18.22 -4.46 -0.93
N PHE A 12 -18.96 -4.94 -1.94
CA PHE A 12 -20.05 -4.17 -2.55
C PHE A 12 -21.41 -4.58 -2.00
N SER A 13 -22.20 -3.60 -1.60
CA SER A 13 -23.56 -3.82 -1.15
C SER A 13 -24.43 -4.48 -2.23
N SER A 14 -25.57 -5.09 -1.84
CA SER A 14 -26.56 -5.62 -2.78
C SER A 14 -27.10 -4.52 -3.71
N ARG A 15 -27.20 -3.27 -3.23
CA ARG A 15 -27.64 -2.11 -4.03
C ARG A 15 -26.70 -1.78 -5.17
N ILE A 16 -25.39 -1.89 -4.96
CA ILE A 16 -24.38 -1.73 -6.02
C ILE A 16 -24.46 -2.90 -6.98
N ARG A 17 -24.42 -4.14 -6.48
CA ARG A 17 -24.40 -5.36 -7.30
C ARG A 17 -25.66 -5.58 -8.12
N SER A 18 -26.80 -4.96 -7.76
CA SER A 18 -28.03 -5.00 -8.56
C SER A 18 -28.06 -3.97 -9.70
N ARG A 19 -27.07 -3.06 -9.77
CA ARG A 19 -27.02 -1.95 -10.76
C ARG A 19 -25.78 -1.93 -11.60
N PHE A 20 -24.75 -2.64 -11.18
CA PHE A 20 -23.44 -2.64 -11.83
C PHE A 20 -22.89 -4.06 -11.92
N ASP A 21 -22.34 -4.40 -13.06
CA ASP A 21 -21.39 -5.48 -13.18
C ASP A 21 -20.04 -5.03 -12.61
N ILE A 22 -19.48 -5.84 -11.72
CA ILE A 22 -18.21 -5.53 -11.07
C ILE A 22 -17.07 -6.10 -11.90
N VAL A 23 -16.36 -5.23 -12.59
CA VAL A 23 -15.22 -5.60 -13.44
C VAL A 23 -13.92 -5.30 -12.70
N GLY A 24 -13.09 -6.33 -12.50
CA GLY A 24 -11.71 -6.17 -12.06
C GLY A 24 -10.75 -6.53 -13.17
N PHE A 25 -9.69 -5.76 -13.31
CA PHE A 25 -8.61 -6.04 -14.25
C PHE A 25 -7.25 -6.02 -13.55
N ASP A 26 -6.29 -6.70 -14.12
CA ASP A 26 -4.91 -6.59 -13.72
C ASP A 26 -4.26 -5.55 -14.65
N PRO A 27 -3.73 -4.43 -14.15
CA PRO A 27 -2.99 -3.49 -14.98
C PRO A 27 -1.79 -4.16 -15.65
N ARG A 28 -1.29 -3.56 -16.73
CA ARG A 28 -0.06 -4.03 -17.39
C ARG A 28 1.06 -4.25 -16.39
N GLY A 29 1.78 -5.34 -16.50
CA GLY A 29 2.82 -5.73 -15.58
C GLY A 29 2.34 -6.48 -14.33
N VAL A 30 1.02 -6.61 -14.10
CA VAL A 30 0.44 -7.21 -12.89
C VAL A 30 -0.29 -8.52 -13.22
N GLY A 31 -0.13 -9.53 -12.36
CA GLY A 31 -0.94 -10.73 -12.35
C GLY A 31 -0.97 -11.48 -13.68
N ALA A 32 -2.13 -11.51 -14.35
CA ALA A 32 -2.30 -12.18 -15.64
C ALA A 32 -2.03 -11.26 -16.85
N SER A 33 -1.78 -9.96 -16.63
CA SER A 33 -1.57 -8.97 -17.69
C SER A 33 -0.09 -8.70 -17.94
N SER A 34 0.60 -9.66 -18.56
CA SER A 34 2.04 -9.58 -18.87
C SER A 34 2.86 -9.22 -17.62
N PRO A 35 2.93 -10.11 -16.61
CA PRO A 35 3.49 -9.77 -15.32
C PRO A 35 4.98 -9.40 -15.42
N VAL A 36 5.36 -8.33 -14.73
CA VAL A 36 6.78 -8.06 -14.45
C VAL A 36 7.35 -9.21 -13.63
N ARG A 37 8.48 -9.72 -14.03
CA ARG A 37 9.22 -10.80 -13.36
C ARG A 37 10.65 -10.35 -13.11
N CYS A 38 11.08 -10.49 -11.87
CA CYS A 38 12.44 -10.13 -11.44
C CYS A 38 13.12 -11.32 -10.78
N PHE A 39 12.65 -11.74 -9.61
CA PHE A 39 13.25 -12.78 -8.79
C PHE A 39 12.45 -14.09 -8.81
N THR A 40 13.13 -15.18 -8.53
CA THR A 40 12.52 -16.45 -8.13
C THR A 40 12.01 -16.38 -6.69
N SER A 41 11.15 -17.31 -6.29
CA SER A 41 10.63 -17.35 -4.92
C SER A 41 11.74 -17.49 -3.86
N ALA A 42 12.75 -18.32 -4.10
CA ALA A 42 13.91 -18.45 -3.20
C ALA A 42 14.72 -17.15 -3.08
N GLN A 43 14.85 -16.40 -4.17
CA GLN A 43 15.50 -15.09 -4.13
C GLN A 43 14.66 -14.08 -3.36
N PHE A 44 13.33 -14.17 -3.41
CA PHE A 44 12.45 -13.34 -2.58
C PHE A 44 12.55 -13.67 -1.10
N ASP A 45 12.60 -14.95 -0.71
CA ASP A 45 12.81 -15.32 0.71
C ASP A 45 14.09 -14.67 1.25
N ALA A 46 15.19 -14.71 0.48
CA ALA A 46 16.45 -14.06 0.85
C ALA A 46 16.35 -12.51 0.86
N TYR A 47 15.64 -11.93 -0.10
CA TYR A 47 15.49 -10.47 -0.22
C TYR A 47 14.66 -9.88 0.92
N TYR A 48 13.56 -10.52 1.30
CA TYR A 48 12.71 -10.06 2.40
C TYR A 48 13.36 -10.23 3.78
N ALA A 49 14.36 -11.09 3.90
CA ALA A 49 15.17 -11.25 5.09
C ALA A 49 16.32 -10.23 5.19
N LEU A 50 16.53 -9.36 4.18
CA LEU A 50 17.56 -8.32 4.25
C LEU A 50 17.18 -7.25 5.28
N ASP A 51 18.16 -6.84 6.07
CA ASP A 51 18.02 -5.68 6.93
C ASP A 51 17.75 -4.42 6.10
N GLY A 52 16.54 -3.84 6.28
CA GLY A 52 16.11 -2.61 5.62
C GLY A 52 16.57 -1.33 6.34
N THR A 53 17.12 -1.47 7.55
CA THR A 53 17.61 -0.38 8.41
C THR A 53 19.08 -0.54 8.78
N PRO A 54 19.98 -0.79 7.80
CA PRO A 54 21.34 -1.25 8.03
C PRO A 54 22.13 -0.26 8.93
N ASP A 55 22.67 -0.73 10.04
CA ASP A 55 23.45 0.06 10.98
C ASP A 55 24.97 -0.11 10.76
N THR A 56 25.42 -1.18 10.09
CA THR A 56 26.81 -1.43 9.73
C THR A 56 27.14 -1.19 8.25
N ARG A 57 28.42 -1.00 7.94
CA ARG A 57 28.90 -0.89 6.54
C ARG A 57 28.66 -2.19 5.76
N ALA A 58 28.75 -3.33 6.43
CA ALA A 58 28.57 -4.65 5.80
C ALA A 58 27.10 -4.87 5.38
N GLU A 59 26.17 -4.50 6.23
CA GLU A 59 24.71 -4.57 5.94
C GLU A 59 24.33 -3.64 4.81
N ARG A 60 24.78 -2.37 4.87
CA ARG A 60 24.58 -1.41 3.76
C ARG A 60 25.08 -1.96 2.43
N LYS A 61 26.27 -2.57 2.42
CA LYS A 61 26.82 -3.17 1.22
C LYS A 61 25.98 -4.35 0.72
N ARG A 62 25.48 -5.20 1.64
CA ARG A 62 24.60 -6.33 1.30
C ARG A 62 23.29 -5.84 0.70
N LEU A 63 22.64 -4.85 1.31
CA LEU A 63 21.40 -4.26 0.81
C LEU A 63 21.62 -3.62 -0.57
N ASP A 64 22.67 -2.82 -0.76
CA ASP A 64 23.02 -2.18 -2.03
C ASP A 64 23.22 -3.22 -3.15
N LEU A 65 23.98 -4.28 -2.88
CA LEU A 65 24.21 -5.36 -3.84
C LEU A 65 22.90 -6.09 -4.20
N ALA A 66 22.04 -6.35 -3.22
CA ALA A 66 20.77 -7.01 -3.45
C ALA A 66 19.80 -6.14 -4.28
N GLN A 67 19.75 -4.84 -4.04
CA GLN A 67 18.92 -3.91 -4.82
C GLN A 67 19.42 -3.81 -6.28
N ARG A 68 20.75 -3.76 -6.49
CA ARG A 68 21.34 -3.82 -7.84
C ARG A 68 21.02 -5.14 -8.54
N ALA A 69 21.15 -6.27 -7.84
CA ALA A 69 20.81 -7.58 -8.38
C ALA A 69 19.33 -7.67 -8.76
N PHE A 70 18.44 -7.14 -7.91
CA PHE A 70 17.00 -7.07 -8.18
C PHE A 70 16.71 -6.25 -9.45
N ALA A 71 17.23 -5.03 -9.55
CA ALA A 71 17.03 -4.16 -10.71
C ALA A 71 17.57 -4.79 -12.00
N ARG A 72 18.77 -5.43 -11.94
CA ARG A 72 19.34 -6.16 -13.07
C ARG A 72 18.47 -7.35 -13.49
N SER A 73 17.95 -8.11 -12.53
CA SER A 73 17.08 -9.25 -12.81
C SER A 73 15.76 -8.80 -13.45
N CYS A 74 15.18 -7.69 -13.00
CA CYS A 74 14.03 -7.08 -13.66
C CYS A 74 14.35 -6.70 -15.12
N GLN A 75 15.52 -6.11 -15.37
CA GLN A 75 15.94 -5.74 -16.73
C GLN A 75 16.08 -6.97 -17.63
N VAL A 76 16.66 -8.06 -17.12
CA VAL A 76 16.86 -9.29 -17.90
C VAL A 76 15.51 -9.97 -18.20
N ASN A 77 14.65 -10.08 -17.19
CA ASN A 77 13.42 -10.89 -17.30
C ASN A 77 12.23 -10.11 -17.86
N SER A 78 12.23 -8.79 -17.80
CA SER A 78 11.08 -7.94 -18.16
C SER A 78 11.46 -6.64 -18.85
N GLY A 79 12.70 -6.49 -19.32
CA GLY A 79 13.26 -5.23 -19.79
C GLY A 79 12.44 -4.50 -20.86
N GLN A 80 11.83 -5.22 -21.78
CA GLN A 80 10.97 -4.62 -22.81
C GLN A 80 9.66 -4.03 -22.25
N LEU A 81 9.14 -4.61 -21.16
CA LEU A 81 7.91 -4.18 -20.53
C LEU A 81 8.12 -2.99 -19.60
N LEU A 82 9.27 -2.94 -18.90
CA LEU A 82 9.53 -1.96 -17.85
C LEU A 82 9.28 -0.49 -18.23
N PRO A 83 9.56 -0.01 -19.47
CA PRO A 83 9.28 1.38 -19.86
C PRO A 83 7.81 1.72 -19.96
N HIS A 84 6.94 0.73 -19.94
CA HIS A 84 5.52 0.82 -20.30
C HIS A 84 4.57 0.49 -19.13
N VAL A 85 5.07 0.22 -17.92
CA VAL A 85 4.21 -0.14 -16.77
C VAL A 85 3.79 1.05 -15.91
N GLY A 86 4.17 2.27 -16.29
CA GLY A 86 3.80 3.49 -15.55
C GLY A 86 2.30 3.76 -15.55
N THR A 87 1.84 4.47 -14.55
CA THR A 87 0.43 4.79 -14.33
C THR A 87 -0.25 5.51 -15.52
N PRO A 88 0.39 6.43 -16.26
CA PRO A 88 -0.25 7.03 -17.42
C PRO A 88 -0.60 6.02 -18.54
N ASP A 89 0.23 4.99 -18.71
CA ASP A 89 -0.04 3.95 -19.71
C ASP A 89 -1.15 3.01 -19.24
N ALA A 90 -1.16 2.62 -17.95
CA ALA A 90 -2.25 1.85 -17.36
C ALA A 90 -3.60 2.62 -17.40
N ALA A 91 -3.58 3.94 -17.23
CA ALA A 91 -4.78 4.77 -17.36
C ALA A 91 -5.32 4.80 -18.81
N ARG A 92 -4.45 4.77 -19.83
CA ARG A 92 -4.87 4.63 -21.23
C ARG A 92 -5.48 3.26 -21.51
N ASP A 93 -4.92 2.19 -20.94
CA ASP A 93 -5.52 0.85 -21.01
C ASP A 93 -6.93 0.82 -20.43
N MET A 94 -7.15 1.54 -19.31
CA MET A 94 -8.49 1.64 -18.74
C MET A 94 -9.49 2.29 -19.70
N ASP A 95 -9.08 3.28 -20.50
CA ASP A 95 -9.98 3.87 -21.49
C ASP A 95 -10.28 2.92 -22.66
N VAL A 96 -9.29 2.15 -23.09
CA VAL A 96 -9.49 1.07 -24.07
C VAL A 96 -10.44 0.01 -23.50
N LEU A 97 -10.23 -0.44 -22.26
CA LEU A 97 -11.09 -1.40 -21.59
C LEU A 97 -12.53 -0.87 -21.45
N ARG A 98 -12.69 0.38 -21.00
CA ARG A 98 -14.01 1.05 -20.94
C ARG A 98 -14.73 0.99 -22.30
N ALA A 99 -14.02 1.34 -23.37
CA ALA A 99 -14.60 1.35 -24.73
C ALA A 99 -14.94 -0.07 -25.20
N ALA A 100 -14.08 -1.05 -24.94
CA ALA A 100 -14.32 -2.45 -25.29
C ALA A 100 -15.52 -3.07 -24.55
N LEU A 101 -15.82 -2.56 -23.34
CA LEU A 101 -17.03 -2.94 -22.58
C LEU A 101 -18.29 -2.19 -23.03
N GLY A 102 -18.22 -1.34 -24.06
CA GLY A 102 -19.34 -0.54 -24.55
C GLY A 102 -19.72 0.64 -23.66
N GLU A 103 -18.92 0.96 -22.65
CA GLU A 103 -19.22 2.02 -21.68
C GLU A 103 -18.85 3.41 -22.24
N SER A 104 -19.80 4.34 -22.29
CA SER A 104 -19.54 5.73 -22.70
C SER A 104 -18.70 6.50 -21.70
N ARG A 105 -18.83 6.18 -20.40
CA ARG A 105 -18.12 6.79 -19.28
C ARG A 105 -17.80 5.77 -18.19
N LEU A 106 -16.64 5.92 -17.58
CA LEU A 106 -16.13 5.05 -16.52
C LEU A 106 -16.82 5.32 -15.18
N THR A 107 -17.34 4.26 -14.54
CA THR A 107 -17.63 4.23 -13.10
C THR A 107 -16.50 3.47 -12.42
N TYR A 108 -15.83 4.10 -11.46
CA TYR A 108 -14.57 3.60 -10.91
C TYR A 108 -14.52 3.67 -9.39
N LEU A 109 -13.99 2.63 -8.78
CA LEU A 109 -13.54 2.61 -7.39
C LEU A 109 -12.08 2.17 -7.37
N GLY A 110 -11.22 3.02 -6.84
CA GLY A 110 -9.81 2.72 -6.63
C GLY A 110 -9.41 2.80 -5.17
N TYR A 111 -8.74 1.75 -4.70
CA TYR A 111 -8.13 1.71 -3.38
C TYR A 111 -6.63 1.97 -3.48
N SER A 112 -6.05 2.70 -2.51
CA SER A 112 -4.60 2.86 -2.39
C SER A 112 -3.96 3.31 -3.71
N TYR A 113 -3.06 2.53 -4.32
CA TYR A 113 -2.51 2.81 -5.65
C TYR A 113 -3.59 3.07 -6.71
N GLY A 114 -4.74 2.37 -6.62
CA GLY A 114 -5.87 2.62 -7.50
C GLY A 114 -6.38 4.06 -7.48
N THR A 115 -6.12 4.82 -6.43
CA THR A 115 -6.47 6.24 -6.34
C THR A 115 -5.60 7.10 -7.25
N TYR A 116 -4.30 6.79 -7.33
CA TYR A 116 -3.39 7.47 -8.25
C TYR A 116 -3.70 7.10 -9.70
N LEU A 117 -4.00 5.84 -9.98
CA LEU A 117 -4.45 5.37 -11.29
C LEU A 117 -5.76 6.06 -11.71
N GLY A 118 -6.77 6.12 -10.83
CA GLY A 118 -8.05 6.77 -11.10
C GLY A 118 -7.91 8.29 -11.30
N ALA A 119 -7.14 8.97 -10.45
CA ALA A 119 -6.88 10.40 -10.59
C ALA A 119 -6.14 10.72 -11.91
N THR A 120 -5.17 9.89 -12.30
CA THR A 120 -4.46 10.01 -13.58
C THR A 120 -5.40 9.78 -14.76
N TYR A 121 -6.29 8.78 -14.67
CA TYR A 121 -7.33 8.58 -15.69
C TYR A 121 -8.24 9.79 -15.81
N ALA A 122 -8.71 10.34 -14.70
CA ALA A 122 -9.60 11.50 -14.71
C ALA A 122 -8.91 12.77 -15.25
N ASP A 123 -7.61 12.92 -15.05
CA ASP A 123 -6.84 14.04 -15.61
C ASP A 123 -6.64 13.90 -17.13
N LEU A 124 -6.40 12.67 -17.61
CA LEU A 124 -6.24 12.37 -19.06
C LEU A 124 -7.57 12.37 -19.81
N PHE A 125 -8.64 11.86 -19.20
CA PHE A 125 -9.95 11.64 -19.83
C PHE A 125 -11.11 12.22 -19.00
N PRO A 126 -11.11 13.51 -18.66
CA PRO A 126 -12.06 14.07 -17.69
C PRO A 126 -13.53 13.92 -18.11
N THR A 127 -13.84 14.01 -19.41
CA THR A 127 -15.19 13.86 -19.94
C THR A 127 -15.67 12.40 -19.98
N LYS A 128 -14.76 11.44 -19.78
CA LYS A 128 -15.06 10.01 -19.75
C LYS A 128 -15.35 9.48 -18.34
N VAL A 129 -15.33 10.33 -17.33
CA VAL A 129 -15.67 9.95 -15.93
C VAL A 129 -17.19 10.09 -15.73
N ARG A 130 -17.86 9.00 -15.29
CA ARG A 130 -19.24 9.02 -14.83
C ARG A 130 -19.34 9.25 -13.31
N ALA A 131 -18.66 8.43 -12.53
CA ALA A 131 -18.52 8.54 -11.09
C ALA A 131 -17.19 7.90 -10.69
N MET A 132 -16.46 8.50 -9.77
CA MET A 132 -15.15 8.01 -9.36
C MET A 132 -14.96 8.16 -7.87
N VAL A 133 -14.62 7.06 -7.21
CA VAL A 133 -14.27 6.99 -5.78
C VAL A 133 -12.81 6.62 -5.64
N LEU A 134 -12.09 7.38 -4.84
CA LEU A 134 -10.65 7.24 -4.58
C LEU A 134 -10.46 7.09 -3.06
N ASP A 135 -10.30 5.87 -2.59
CA ASP A 135 -10.25 5.52 -1.17
C ASP A 135 -8.84 5.14 -0.71
N GLY A 136 -8.34 5.76 0.35
CA GLY A 136 -6.95 5.64 0.76
C GLY A 136 -6.01 6.33 -0.23
N ALA A 137 -6.18 7.63 -0.39
CA ALA A 137 -5.64 8.39 -1.53
C ALA A 137 -4.12 8.60 -1.45
N ILE A 138 -3.43 8.37 -2.57
CA ILE A 138 -2.05 8.81 -2.80
C ILE A 138 -2.06 10.27 -3.26
N ASP A 139 -1.16 11.08 -2.69
CA ASP A 139 -0.89 12.45 -3.17
C ASP A 139 0.07 12.41 -4.36
N PRO A 140 -0.38 12.74 -5.58
CA PRO A 140 0.43 12.64 -6.80
C PRO A 140 1.60 13.63 -6.88
N THR A 141 1.67 14.59 -5.96
CA THR A 141 2.78 15.56 -5.90
C THR A 141 4.00 15.03 -5.14
N LYS A 142 3.89 13.89 -4.47
CA LYS A 142 4.96 13.35 -3.62
C LYS A 142 6.04 12.66 -4.43
N SER A 143 7.30 12.98 -4.11
CA SER A 143 8.47 12.21 -4.54
C SER A 143 8.53 10.87 -3.79
N SER A 144 9.33 9.93 -4.28
CA SER A 144 9.58 8.64 -3.61
C SER A 144 9.98 8.83 -2.14
N ALA A 145 10.93 9.71 -1.85
CA ALA A 145 11.38 9.98 -0.49
C ALA A 145 10.27 10.55 0.43
N GLU A 146 9.42 11.45 -0.10
CA GLU A 146 8.28 11.99 0.65
C GLU A 146 7.21 10.92 0.89
N MET A 147 7.00 9.99 -0.05
CA MET A 147 6.10 8.87 0.14
C MET A 147 6.59 7.95 1.27
N VAL A 148 7.87 7.55 1.25
CA VAL A 148 8.47 6.72 2.30
C VAL A 148 8.37 7.39 3.67
N SER A 149 8.74 8.68 3.76
CA SER A 149 8.65 9.44 5.02
C SER A 149 7.21 9.60 5.50
N GLY A 150 6.28 9.88 4.60
CA GLY A 150 4.85 10.01 4.93
C GLY A 150 4.27 8.69 5.43
N GLN A 151 4.57 7.58 4.77
CA GLN A 151 4.16 6.24 5.22
C GLN A 151 4.76 5.89 6.58
N GLY A 152 6.05 6.17 6.81
CA GLY A 152 6.66 5.98 8.13
C GLY A 152 5.90 6.72 9.24
N SER A 153 5.50 7.96 8.98
CA SER A 153 4.68 8.75 9.91
C SER A 153 3.28 8.14 10.10
N GLY A 154 2.64 7.68 9.03
CA GLY A 154 1.32 7.02 9.08
C GLY A 154 1.35 5.74 9.91
N PHE A 155 2.35 4.89 9.70
CA PHE A 155 2.56 3.68 10.50
C PHE A 155 2.82 4.00 11.98
N GLY A 156 3.54 5.08 12.29
CA GLY A 156 3.72 5.56 13.67
C GLY A 156 2.40 5.94 14.35
N VAL A 157 1.50 6.62 13.62
CA VAL A 157 0.14 6.94 14.10
C VAL A 157 -0.67 5.67 14.32
N ALA A 158 -0.70 4.76 13.36
CA ALA A 158 -1.45 3.50 13.46
C ALA A 158 -0.91 2.61 14.60
N PHE A 159 0.42 2.53 14.79
CA PHE A 159 1.01 1.81 15.91
C PHE A 159 0.61 2.42 17.25
N THR A 160 0.53 3.74 17.34
CA THR A 160 0.04 4.43 18.54
C THR A 160 -1.43 4.08 18.81
N SER A 161 -2.27 3.99 17.77
CA SER A 161 -3.66 3.55 17.91
C SER A 161 -3.75 2.09 18.38
N PHE A 162 -2.96 1.19 17.79
CA PHE A 162 -2.84 -0.20 18.24
C PHE A 162 -2.46 -0.30 19.73
N LEU A 163 -1.46 0.47 20.19
CA LEU A 163 -1.07 0.47 21.59
C LEU A 163 -2.20 0.94 22.51
N LYS A 164 -2.92 2.02 22.13
CA LYS A 164 -4.07 2.51 22.90
C LYS A 164 -5.18 1.46 23.00
N ASP A 165 -5.42 0.70 21.94
CA ASP A 165 -6.37 -0.41 21.93
C ASP A 165 -5.85 -1.57 22.82
N CYS A 166 -4.60 -1.96 22.63
CA CYS A 166 -3.96 -3.00 23.44
C CYS A 166 -4.07 -2.72 24.95
N PHE A 167 -3.91 -1.48 25.39
CA PHE A 167 -3.98 -1.13 26.80
C PHE A 167 -5.37 -1.31 27.45
N LYS A 168 -6.41 -1.51 26.64
CA LYS A 168 -7.78 -1.76 27.14
C LYS A 168 -8.04 -3.23 27.46
N VAL A 169 -7.17 -4.14 27.00
CA VAL A 169 -7.37 -5.59 27.12
C VAL A 169 -6.35 -6.26 28.06
N LYS A 170 -6.78 -7.31 28.75
CA LYS A 170 -5.96 -7.99 29.76
C LYS A 170 -4.74 -8.72 29.19
N ASP A 171 -4.83 -9.20 27.95
CA ASP A 171 -3.78 -9.94 27.24
C ASP A 171 -2.75 -9.03 26.55
N CYS A 172 -2.78 -7.71 26.81
CA CYS A 172 -1.78 -6.79 26.26
C CYS A 172 -0.37 -7.10 26.77
N PRO A 173 0.61 -7.39 25.89
CA PRO A 173 1.98 -7.73 26.31
C PRO A 173 2.81 -6.53 26.78
N PHE A 174 2.25 -5.33 26.66
CA PHE A 174 2.87 -4.07 27.09
C PHE A 174 2.37 -3.65 28.48
N ARG A 175 2.93 -4.26 29.51
CA ARG A 175 2.44 -4.15 30.91
C ARG A 175 2.44 -2.73 31.49
N THR A 176 3.23 -1.81 30.95
CA THR A 176 3.30 -0.43 31.46
C THR A 176 2.09 0.42 31.09
N HIS A 177 1.31 0.01 30.07
CA HIS A 177 0.20 0.75 29.49
C HIS A 177 0.56 2.22 29.15
N ARG A 178 1.81 2.45 28.73
CA ARG A 178 2.35 3.77 28.34
C ARG A 178 3.02 3.67 26.98
N ILE A 179 2.72 4.62 26.08
CA ILE A 179 3.20 4.62 24.68
C ILE A 179 4.74 4.57 24.63
N GLY A 180 5.42 5.53 25.25
CA GLY A 180 6.89 5.63 25.19
C GLY A 180 7.63 4.36 25.64
N PRO A 181 7.35 3.81 26.84
CA PRO A 181 7.93 2.54 27.26
C PRO A 181 7.60 1.36 26.34
N SER A 182 6.39 1.33 25.75
CA SER A 182 5.99 0.28 24.83
C SER A 182 6.78 0.35 23.51
N VAL A 183 6.94 1.55 22.94
CA VAL A 183 7.79 1.79 21.77
C VAL A 183 9.23 1.35 22.05
N LYS A 184 9.83 1.79 23.17
CA LYS A 184 11.19 1.36 23.56
C LYS A 184 11.32 -0.16 23.68
N LYS A 185 10.27 -0.86 24.13
CA LYS A 185 10.26 -2.33 24.20
C LYS A 185 10.25 -2.98 22.81
N VAL A 186 9.54 -2.39 21.84
CA VAL A 186 9.59 -2.84 20.46
C VAL A 186 10.96 -2.57 19.83
N ASP A 187 11.52 -1.37 20.03
CA ASP A 187 12.87 -1.05 19.55
C ASP A 187 13.93 -2.02 20.12
N ALA A 188 13.79 -2.41 21.39
CA ALA A 188 14.67 -3.40 22.00
C ALA A 188 14.48 -4.80 21.40
N LEU A 189 13.25 -5.18 21.03
CA LEU A 189 12.98 -6.43 20.30
C LEU A 189 13.65 -6.39 18.92
N LEU A 190 13.46 -5.33 18.16
CA LEU A 190 14.03 -5.16 16.81
C LEU A 190 15.57 -5.26 16.86
N ARG A 191 16.24 -4.48 17.71
CA ARG A 191 17.70 -4.59 17.89
C ARG A 191 18.17 -5.97 18.36
N ARG A 192 17.34 -6.72 19.10
CA ARG A 192 17.68 -8.10 19.48
C ARG A 192 17.58 -9.03 18.27
N THR A 193 16.52 -8.88 17.47
CA THR A 193 16.27 -9.75 16.30
C THR A 193 17.21 -9.44 15.14
N ASP A 194 17.76 -8.25 15.07
CA ASP A 194 18.84 -7.90 14.17
C ASP A 194 20.12 -8.74 14.47
N ARG A 195 20.46 -8.90 15.75
CA ARG A 195 21.64 -9.67 16.17
C ARG A 195 21.43 -11.18 16.19
N ALA A 196 20.23 -11.62 16.58
CA ALA A 196 19.88 -13.03 16.73
C ALA A 196 18.40 -13.23 16.37
N PRO A 197 18.10 -13.95 15.29
CA PRO A 197 16.72 -14.23 14.89
C PRO A 197 15.92 -14.95 15.98
N LEU A 198 14.60 -14.74 16.00
CA LEU A 198 13.70 -15.49 16.85
C LEU A 198 13.55 -16.93 16.32
N ARG A 199 13.19 -17.83 17.23
CA ARG A 199 12.88 -19.22 16.84
C ARG A 199 11.69 -19.27 15.91
N ASN A 200 11.74 -20.22 15.01
CA ASN A 200 10.69 -20.53 14.05
C ASN A 200 10.63 -22.05 13.87
N ASN A 201 9.48 -22.65 14.15
CA ASN A 201 9.26 -24.09 13.98
C ASN A 201 8.46 -24.41 12.71
N ALA A 202 7.96 -23.38 11.97
CA ALA A 202 7.13 -23.57 10.78
C ALA A 202 7.95 -24.01 9.55
N ASP A 203 9.12 -23.39 9.38
CA ASP A 203 10.07 -23.70 8.29
C ASP A 203 11.50 -23.27 8.68
N GLY A 204 12.45 -23.41 7.79
CA GLY A 204 13.86 -23.08 8.06
C GLY A 204 14.24 -21.61 7.95
N ARG A 205 13.29 -20.70 7.71
CA ARG A 205 13.59 -19.27 7.54
C ARG A 205 13.88 -18.61 8.88
N GLN A 206 14.77 -17.62 8.86
CA GLN A 206 15.11 -16.81 10.03
C GLN A 206 14.07 -15.72 10.25
N VAL A 207 13.61 -15.55 11.49
CA VAL A 207 12.72 -14.45 11.89
C VAL A 207 13.57 -13.33 12.50
N ASN A 208 14.22 -12.59 11.65
CA ASN A 208 15.07 -11.46 12.00
C ASN A 208 14.30 -10.13 12.10
N GLU A 209 14.99 -9.01 12.26
CA GLU A 209 14.40 -7.67 12.35
C GLU A 209 13.49 -7.34 11.17
N ALA A 210 13.93 -7.62 9.93
CA ALA A 210 13.15 -7.33 8.73
C ALA A 210 11.79 -8.04 8.72
N ILE A 211 11.77 -9.34 9.06
CA ILE A 211 10.54 -10.15 9.14
C ILE A 211 9.62 -9.65 10.25
N VAL A 212 10.17 -9.34 11.44
CA VAL A 212 9.38 -8.78 12.55
C VAL A 212 8.78 -7.43 12.17
N THR A 213 9.59 -6.53 11.62
CA THR A 213 9.14 -5.21 11.15
C THR A 213 8.04 -5.33 10.12
N HIS A 214 8.21 -6.20 9.11
CA HIS A 214 7.21 -6.40 8.08
C HIS A 214 5.91 -6.98 8.63
N GLY A 215 5.98 -7.91 9.58
CA GLY A 215 4.80 -8.44 10.27
C GLY A 215 4.05 -7.38 11.09
N ILE A 216 4.77 -6.46 11.75
CA ILE A 216 4.17 -5.29 12.41
C ILE A 216 3.44 -4.42 11.40
N LEU A 217 4.12 -4.01 10.31
CA LEU A 217 3.53 -3.13 9.29
C LEU A 217 2.28 -3.76 8.67
N THR A 218 2.34 -5.04 8.29
CA THR A 218 1.19 -5.78 7.75
C THR A 218 -0.01 -5.73 8.68
N SER A 219 0.22 -5.92 9.99
CA SER A 219 -0.86 -5.94 10.98
C SER A 219 -1.53 -4.58 11.19
N LEU A 220 -0.86 -3.49 10.84
CA LEU A 220 -1.41 -2.14 11.02
C LEU A 220 -2.35 -1.70 9.90
N TYR A 221 -2.45 -2.48 8.81
CA TYR A 221 -3.39 -2.20 7.73
C TYR A 221 -4.86 -2.37 8.13
N SER A 222 -5.16 -3.24 9.12
CA SER A 222 -6.53 -3.46 9.62
C SER A 222 -6.55 -3.72 11.12
N GLU A 223 -7.55 -3.18 11.81
CA GLU A 223 -7.81 -3.47 13.23
C GLU A 223 -8.07 -4.98 13.46
N ASP A 224 -8.55 -5.71 12.46
CA ASP A 224 -8.80 -7.17 12.54
C ASP A 224 -7.52 -7.97 12.84
N PHE A 225 -6.35 -7.45 12.47
CA PHE A 225 -5.07 -8.08 12.79
C PHE A 225 -4.53 -7.73 14.19
N TRP A 226 -5.10 -6.75 14.88
CA TRP A 226 -4.56 -6.29 16.17
C TRP A 226 -4.59 -7.36 17.27
N PRO A 227 -5.62 -8.22 17.39
CA PRO A 227 -5.57 -9.36 18.31
C PRO A 227 -4.39 -10.30 18.04
N LEU A 228 -4.11 -10.56 16.76
CA LEU A 228 -2.99 -11.41 16.35
C LEU A 228 -1.64 -10.71 16.59
N LEU A 229 -1.54 -9.41 16.34
CA LEU A 229 -0.33 -8.63 16.62
C LEU A 229 0.01 -8.62 18.12
N ARG A 230 -1.00 -8.55 19.01
CA ARG A 230 -0.78 -8.71 20.48
C ARG A 230 -0.15 -10.06 20.80
N LYS A 231 -0.70 -11.14 20.22
CA LYS A 231 -0.15 -12.50 20.39
C LYS A 231 1.27 -12.61 19.82
N ALA A 232 1.53 -12.04 18.64
CA ALA A 232 2.85 -12.02 18.02
C ALA A 232 3.90 -11.37 18.95
N PHE A 233 3.59 -10.20 19.52
CA PHE A 233 4.48 -9.56 20.49
C PHE A 233 4.65 -10.39 21.76
N ALA A 234 3.59 -10.98 22.30
CA ALA A 234 3.67 -11.82 23.50
C ALA A 234 4.61 -13.02 23.32
N GLN A 235 4.57 -13.66 22.13
CA GLN A 235 5.46 -14.76 21.78
C GLN A 235 6.88 -14.30 21.48
N ALA A 236 7.04 -13.21 20.70
CA ALA A 236 8.35 -12.68 20.36
C ALA A 236 9.16 -12.22 21.57
N PHE A 237 8.52 -11.68 22.61
CA PHE A 237 9.20 -11.33 23.86
C PHE A 237 9.74 -12.58 24.59
N LYS A 238 9.20 -13.78 24.29
CA LYS A 238 9.67 -15.08 24.80
C LYS A 238 10.65 -15.79 23.84
N GLY A 239 10.95 -15.17 22.69
CA GLY A 239 11.90 -15.71 21.70
C GLY A 239 11.28 -16.53 20.57
N ASP A 240 9.95 -16.51 20.42
CA ASP A 240 9.21 -17.20 19.34
C ASP A 240 8.70 -16.20 18.31
N GLY A 241 9.07 -16.39 17.04
CA GLY A 241 8.77 -15.49 15.92
C GLY A 241 7.72 -15.99 14.94
N GLU A 242 7.13 -17.16 15.17
CA GLU A 242 6.30 -17.84 14.16
C GLU A 242 5.12 -17.01 13.68
N ILE A 243 4.42 -16.29 14.58
CA ILE A 243 3.30 -15.42 14.17
C ILE A 243 3.81 -14.22 13.36
N PHE A 244 4.98 -13.64 13.69
CA PHE A 244 5.54 -12.56 12.87
C PHE A 244 5.94 -13.05 11.48
N LEU A 245 6.46 -14.25 11.36
CA LEU A 245 6.75 -14.85 10.06
C LEU A 245 5.47 -15.01 9.22
N TRP A 246 4.41 -15.54 9.82
CA TRP A 246 3.12 -15.68 9.14
C TRP A 246 2.55 -14.32 8.70
N LEU A 247 2.58 -13.31 9.58
CA LEU A 247 2.12 -11.95 9.26
C LEU A 247 2.94 -11.34 8.12
N SER A 248 4.26 -11.54 8.14
CA SER A 248 5.14 -11.09 7.05
C SER A 248 4.81 -11.79 5.73
N ASP A 249 4.54 -13.09 5.75
CA ASP A 249 4.12 -13.85 4.57
C ASP A 249 2.80 -13.35 3.99
N GLN A 250 1.83 -13.02 4.86
CA GLN A 250 0.57 -12.44 4.41
C GLN A 250 0.79 -11.09 3.69
N GLY A 251 1.61 -10.21 4.28
CA GLY A 251 1.92 -8.89 3.70
C GLY A 251 2.71 -8.96 2.39
N ASN A 252 3.53 -9.99 2.23
CA ASN A 252 4.33 -10.23 1.02
C ASN A 252 3.61 -11.11 -0.02
N ASN A 253 2.38 -11.52 0.24
CA ASN A 253 1.62 -12.44 -0.62
C ASN A 253 2.37 -13.75 -0.91
N ARG A 254 3.12 -14.27 0.08
CA ARG A 254 3.74 -15.60 0.03
C ARG A 254 2.68 -16.68 0.20
N ARG A 255 2.64 -17.61 -0.74
CA ARG A 255 1.67 -18.70 -0.73
C ARG A 255 2.15 -19.89 0.11
N PRO A 256 1.24 -20.81 0.51
CA PRO A 256 1.62 -22.03 1.22
C PRO A 256 2.62 -22.93 0.47
N ASP A 257 2.64 -22.86 -0.86
CA ASP A 257 3.60 -23.57 -1.72
C ASP A 257 4.95 -22.85 -1.85
N ALA A 258 5.23 -21.89 -0.98
CA ALA A 258 6.41 -21.04 -0.96
C ALA A 258 6.61 -20.17 -2.23
N THR A 259 5.60 -20.00 -3.07
CA THR A 259 5.65 -19.08 -4.21
C THR A 259 5.11 -17.69 -3.82
N TYR A 260 5.46 -16.68 -4.61
CA TYR A 260 4.98 -15.31 -4.46
C TYR A 260 4.08 -14.90 -5.62
N THR A 261 3.16 -13.96 -5.35
CA THR A 261 2.57 -13.18 -6.44
C THR A 261 3.61 -12.17 -6.95
N ASN A 262 3.36 -11.52 -8.10
CA ASN A 262 4.29 -10.51 -8.59
C ASN A 262 3.99 -9.09 -8.08
N ASP A 263 3.26 -8.95 -6.99
CA ASP A 263 2.80 -7.64 -6.49
C ASP A 263 3.95 -6.71 -6.11
N PHE A 264 5.01 -7.25 -5.49
CA PHE A 264 6.18 -6.46 -5.11
C PHE A 264 6.93 -5.94 -6.34
N GLU A 265 7.18 -6.81 -7.32
CA GLU A 265 7.90 -6.49 -8.56
C GLU A 265 7.14 -5.44 -9.37
N ALA A 266 5.83 -5.67 -9.57
CA ALA A 266 4.97 -4.75 -10.29
C ALA A 266 4.85 -3.39 -9.58
N ARG A 267 4.65 -3.39 -8.26
CA ARG A 267 4.58 -2.17 -7.45
C ARG A 267 5.86 -1.37 -7.53
N LEU A 268 7.02 -2.03 -7.45
CA LEU A 268 8.30 -1.34 -7.53
C LEU A 268 8.54 -0.80 -8.95
N ALA A 269 8.23 -1.59 -9.99
CA ALA A 269 8.36 -1.16 -11.38
C ALA A 269 7.50 0.07 -11.70
N VAL A 270 6.24 0.09 -11.22
CA VAL A 270 5.34 1.22 -11.38
C VAL A 270 5.84 2.43 -10.59
N ASN A 271 6.16 2.25 -9.31
CA ASN A 271 6.59 3.36 -8.45
C ASN A 271 7.87 4.03 -8.97
N CYS A 272 8.84 3.26 -9.46
CA CYS A 272 10.08 3.84 -9.99
C CYS A 272 9.89 4.63 -11.29
N LEU A 273 8.80 4.36 -12.04
CA LEU A 273 8.43 5.17 -13.20
C LEU A 273 7.59 6.40 -12.82
N ASP A 274 6.74 6.29 -11.83
CA ASP A 274 5.80 7.35 -11.46
C ASP A 274 6.43 8.35 -10.47
N HIS A 275 7.29 7.87 -9.57
CA HIS A 275 7.93 8.65 -8.52
C HIS A 275 9.45 8.46 -8.58
N PRO A 276 10.12 9.07 -9.57
CA PRO A 276 11.55 8.89 -9.75
C PRO A 276 12.34 9.34 -8.52
N SER A 277 13.29 8.52 -8.12
CA SER A 277 14.26 8.92 -7.12
C SER A 277 15.14 10.04 -7.69
N LYS A 278 15.45 11.04 -6.87
CA LYS A 278 16.53 11.98 -7.18
C LYS A 278 17.82 11.22 -6.87
N ARG A 279 18.50 10.69 -7.88
CA ARG A 279 19.79 10.01 -7.72
C ARG A 279 20.63 10.77 -6.69
N ALA A 280 20.89 10.13 -5.56
CA ALA A 280 21.87 10.63 -4.62
C ALA A 280 23.20 10.78 -5.35
N LYS A 281 23.83 11.96 -5.27
CA LYS A 281 25.18 12.14 -5.83
C LYS A 281 26.09 11.10 -5.16
N PRO A 282 26.96 10.41 -5.92
CA PRO A 282 27.92 9.49 -5.32
C PRO A 282 28.67 10.20 -4.18
N GLY A 283 28.68 9.62 -2.97
CA GLY A 283 29.34 10.18 -1.79
C GLY A 283 28.50 10.95 -0.80
N LYS A 284 27.22 11.26 -1.09
CA LYS A 284 26.23 11.77 -0.11
C LYS A 284 25.07 10.80 0.00
N GLN A 285 25.33 9.58 0.45
CA GLN A 285 24.27 8.67 0.85
C GLN A 285 23.66 9.21 2.16
N SER A 286 22.37 9.53 2.10
CA SER A 286 21.52 9.64 3.27
C SER A 286 21.68 8.37 4.11
N LEU A 287 21.63 8.48 5.43
CA LEU A 287 21.55 7.36 6.36
C LEU A 287 20.26 6.53 6.20
N LEU A 288 19.34 7.01 5.38
CA LEU A 288 18.14 6.28 4.93
C LEU A 288 18.56 5.33 3.81
N SER A 289 18.12 4.10 3.89
CA SER A 289 18.35 3.00 2.93
C SER A 289 18.31 3.49 1.48
N ALA A 290 19.23 3.00 0.63
CA ALA A 290 19.20 3.32 -0.79
C ALA A 290 17.81 2.99 -1.36
N ASP A 291 17.20 3.97 -2.05
CA ASP A 291 15.92 3.78 -2.73
C ASP A 291 16.12 2.74 -3.85
N PRO A 292 15.37 1.62 -3.91
CA PRO A 292 15.49 0.66 -5.00
C PRO A 292 15.40 1.30 -6.38
N CYS A 293 14.69 2.41 -6.49
CA CYS A 293 14.57 3.18 -7.74
C CYS A 293 15.88 3.87 -8.17
N ASP A 294 16.89 4.00 -7.29
CA ASP A 294 18.21 4.52 -7.65
C ASP A 294 18.92 3.62 -8.67
N TYR A 295 18.63 2.32 -8.64
CA TYR A 295 19.21 1.29 -9.54
C TYR A 295 18.26 0.88 -10.67
N TRP A 296 17.06 1.50 -10.73
CA TRP A 296 16.06 1.11 -11.72
C TRP A 296 16.59 1.34 -13.15
N PRO A 297 16.47 0.34 -14.04
CA PRO A 297 17.13 0.38 -15.37
C PRO A 297 16.46 1.36 -16.33
N VAL A 298 15.22 1.74 -16.05
CA VAL A 298 14.44 2.61 -16.92
C VAL A 298 14.27 3.98 -16.28
N ARG A 299 14.44 5.03 -17.07
CA ARG A 299 14.20 6.40 -16.61
C ARG A 299 12.70 6.71 -16.61
N SER A 300 12.22 7.31 -15.54
CA SER A 300 10.88 7.90 -15.49
C SER A 300 10.70 8.94 -16.60
N ARG A 301 9.54 8.93 -17.22
CA ARG A 301 9.09 9.95 -18.18
C ARG A 301 8.15 10.96 -17.55
N THR A 302 7.75 10.74 -16.31
CA THR A 302 6.83 11.57 -15.54
C THR A 302 7.53 12.14 -14.32
N ALA A 303 7.04 13.29 -13.85
CA ALA A 303 7.43 13.86 -12.57
C ALA A 303 6.19 13.97 -11.68
N PRO A 304 6.34 13.86 -10.36
CA PRO A 304 5.25 14.14 -9.43
C PRO A 304 4.64 15.50 -9.70
N LYS A 305 3.32 15.56 -9.88
CA LYS A 305 2.59 16.81 -10.19
C LYS A 305 1.16 16.73 -9.69
N ALA A 306 0.54 17.89 -9.49
CA ALA A 306 -0.87 17.97 -9.19
C ALA A 306 -1.73 17.45 -10.35
N LEU A 307 -2.81 16.75 -10.02
CA LEU A 307 -3.81 16.26 -10.97
C LEU A 307 -5.12 17.00 -10.75
N HIS A 308 -5.62 17.64 -11.79
CA HIS A 308 -6.76 18.56 -11.70
C HIS A 308 -8.07 17.98 -12.21
N ALA A 309 -8.04 17.05 -13.13
CA ALA A 309 -9.21 16.46 -13.80
C ALA A 309 -10.21 17.52 -14.29
N LYS A 310 -9.71 18.62 -14.91
CA LYS A 310 -10.54 19.75 -15.38
C LYS A 310 -11.56 19.27 -16.40
N GLY A 311 -12.86 19.54 -16.15
CA GLY A 311 -13.95 19.09 -17.02
C GLY A 311 -14.63 17.80 -16.55
N SER A 312 -14.13 17.12 -15.53
CA SER A 312 -14.82 15.98 -14.93
C SER A 312 -16.03 16.39 -14.07
N GLY A 313 -16.94 15.46 -13.80
CA GLY A 313 -17.91 15.56 -12.70
C GLY A 313 -17.21 15.57 -11.34
N PRO A 314 -17.98 15.64 -10.23
CA PRO A 314 -17.42 15.49 -8.89
C PRO A 314 -16.66 14.16 -8.74
N ILE A 315 -15.53 14.16 -8.04
CA ILE A 315 -14.75 12.97 -7.69
C ILE A 315 -14.73 12.85 -6.17
N LEU A 316 -15.16 11.70 -5.66
CA LEU A 316 -15.20 11.43 -4.22
C LEU A 316 -13.87 10.86 -3.76
N VAL A 317 -13.22 11.56 -2.86
CA VAL A 317 -11.98 11.09 -2.20
C VAL A 317 -12.35 10.67 -0.77
N VAL A 318 -12.05 9.44 -0.40
CA VAL A 318 -12.27 8.92 0.96
C VAL A 318 -10.93 8.86 1.67
N GLY A 319 -10.86 9.43 2.87
CA GLY A 319 -9.64 9.44 3.68
C GLY A 319 -9.91 8.97 5.10
N THR A 320 -9.16 7.96 5.54
CA THR A 320 -9.17 7.47 6.93
C THR A 320 -8.17 8.27 7.76
N VAL A 321 -8.61 8.78 8.92
CA VAL A 321 -7.80 9.71 9.74
C VAL A 321 -6.49 9.08 10.22
N ARG A 322 -6.50 7.79 10.54
CA ARG A 322 -5.33 7.04 11.03
C ARG A 322 -4.89 5.96 10.04
N ASP A 323 -4.90 6.29 8.75
CA ASP A 323 -4.43 5.41 7.69
C ASP A 323 -2.89 5.27 7.76
N PRO A 324 -2.37 4.03 7.89
CA PRO A 324 -0.93 3.78 7.96
C PRO A 324 -0.20 3.97 6.62
N ALA A 325 -0.84 3.59 5.51
CA ALA A 325 -0.20 3.46 4.21
C ALA A 325 -0.37 4.70 3.32
N THR A 326 -1.52 5.37 3.43
CA THR A 326 -1.84 6.62 2.73
C THR A 326 -2.35 7.65 3.73
N PRO A 327 -1.44 8.35 4.43
CA PRO A 327 -1.79 9.30 5.49
C PRO A 327 -2.92 10.24 5.09
N TYR A 328 -3.84 10.51 5.99
CA TYR A 328 -5.04 11.34 5.76
C TYR A 328 -4.74 12.69 5.08
N ALA A 329 -3.57 13.27 5.36
CA ALA A 329 -3.12 14.49 4.70
C ALA A 329 -3.05 14.37 3.18
N TRP A 330 -2.76 13.16 2.65
CA TRP A 330 -2.72 12.92 1.21
C TRP A 330 -4.12 12.90 0.59
N ALA A 331 -5.12 12.35 1.28
CA ALA A 331 -6.52 12.40 0.84
C ALA A 331 -7.03 13.85 0.79
N ARG A 332 -6.70 14.67 1.79
CA ARG A 332 -6.99 16.10 1.79
C ARG A 332 -6.32 16.82 0.62
N SER A 333 -5.04 16.51 0.38
CA SER A 333 -4.27 17.10 -0.70
C SER A 333 -4.88 16.77 -2.05
N LEU A 334 -5.12 15.47 -2.34
CA LEU A 334 -5.73 15.04 -3.60
C LEU A 334 -7.10 15.68 -3.81
N ALA A 335 -7.97 15.68 -2.79
CA ALA A 335 -9.29 16.30 -2.89
C ALA A 335 -9.22 17.80 -3.21
N SER A 336 -8.20 18.51 -2.72
CA SER A 336 -7.99 19.93 -3.00
C SER A 336 -7.40 20.21 -4.38
N GLN A 337 -6.63 19.30 -4.95
CA GLN A 337 -6.04 19.41 -6.29
C GLN A 337 -7.08 19.20 -7.39
N LEU A 338 -8.02 18.27 -7.17
CA LEU A 338 -9.07 17.98 -8.14
C LEU A 338 -10.06 19.13 -8.25
N SER A 339 -10.35 19.57 -9.48
CA SER A 339 -11.24 20.72 -9.76
C SER A 339 -12.63 20.61 -9.11
N LYS A 340 -13.13 19.37 -8.95
CA LYS A 340 -14.40 19.04 -8.27
C LYS A 340 -14.21 17.90 -7.26
N GLY A 341 -13.09 17.92 -6.54
CA GLY A 341 -12.83 16.94 -5.47
C GLY A 341 -13.74 17.15 -4.27
N VAL A 342 -14.31 16.08 -3.77
CA VAL A 342 -15.12 16.06 -2.55
C VAL A 342 -14.51 15.08 -1.57
N LEU A 343 -14.12 15.57 -0.38
CA LEU A 343 -13.55 14.75 0.67
C LEU A 343 -14.66 14.18 1.56
N LEU A 344 -14.63 12.85 1.74
CA LEU A 344 -15.34 12.13 2.79
C LEU A 344 -14.31 11.65 3.80
N THR A 345 -14.45 12.07 5.05
CA THR A 345 -13.54 11.67 6.13
C THR A 345 -14.12 10.49 6.89
N PHE A 346 -13.31 9.47 7.14
CA PHE A 346 -13.59 8.44 8.12
C PHE A 346 -12.69 8.63 9.33
N ASP A 347 -13.28 8.95 10.50
CA ASP A 347 -12.52 9.04 11.75
C ASP A 347 -12.29 7.65 12.33
N GLY A 348 -11.55 6.83 11.60
CA GLY A 348 -11.25 5.44 11.92
C GLY A 348 -9.77 5.12 11.83
N ASP A 349 -9.47 3.85 11.99
CA ASP A 349 -8.15 3.25 11.87
C ASP A 349 -8.11 2.29 10.66
N GLY A 350 -6.90 1.98 10.19
CA GLY A 350 -6.68 1.06 9.08
C GLY A 350 -6.60 1.73 7.71
N HIS A 351 -6.25 0.93 6.72
CA HIS A 351 -6.03 1.40 5.35
C HIS A 351 -7.30 1.20 4.52
N THR A 352 -7.83 2.31 3.97
CA THR A 352 -9.11 2.38 3.26
C THR A 352 -10.34 2.21 4.17
N ALA A 353 -11.54 2.58 3.70
CA ALA A 353 -12.74 2.60 4.53
C ALA A 353 -13.98 1.98 3.88
N TYR A 354 -14.15 2.07 2.55
CA TYR A 354 -15.31 1.51 1.86
C TYR A 354 -15.26 -0.03 1.84
N GLY A 355 -16.39 -0.66 2.09
CA GLY A 355 -16.48 -2.11 2.25
C GLY A 355 -16.06 -2.59 3.65
N GLY A 356 -15.62 -1.67 4.52
CA GLY A 356 -15.35 -1.92 5.93
C GLY A 356 -16.59 -1.76 6.83
N PRO A 357 -16.41 -1.67 8.15
CA PRO A 357 -17.51 -1.70 9.12
C PRO A 357 -18.37 -0.42 9.15
N SER A 358 -17.91 0.70 8.58
CA SER A 358 -18.61 1.98 8.64
C SER A 358 -19.81 2.06 7.69
N ASN A 359 -21.00 1.88 8.19
CA ASN A 359 -22.24 2.10 7.43
C ASN A 359 -22.35 3.54 6.87
N CYS A 360 -21.82 4.53 7.56
CA CYS A 360 -21.77 5.92 7.10
C CYS A 360 -20.96 6.05 5.80
N VAL A 361 -19.74 5.50 5.77
CA VAL A 361 -18.89 5.51 4.57
C VAL A 361 -19.55 4.72 3.45
N ASN A 362 -19.98 3.48 3.74
CA ASN A 362 -20.57 2.58 2.75
C ASN A 362 -21.80 3.21 2.08
N THR A 363 -22.71 3.78 2.88
CA THR A 363 -23.91 4.45 2.36
C THR A 363 -23.61 5.67 1.52
N ALA A 364 -22.63 6.50 1.94
CA ALA A 364 -22.23 7.69 1.20
C ALA A 364 -21.61 7.35 -0.15
N VAL A 365 -20.73 6.35 -0.19
CA VAL A 365 -20.07 5.87 -1.42
C VAL A 365 -21.08 5.22 -2.36
N ASP A 366 -21.92 4.32 -1.88
CA ASP A 366 -22.97 3.66 -2.68
C ASP A 366 -23.92 4.68 -3.30
N ARG A 367 -24.40 5.62 -2.50
CA ARG A 367 -25.27 6.69 -3.00
C ARG A 367 -24.58 7.48 -4.10
N TYR A 368 -23.33 7.86 -3.90
CA TYR A 368 -22.58 8.62 -4.92
C TYR A 368 -22.38 7.81 -6.20
N LEU A 369 -21.96 6.56 -6.12
CA LEU A 369 -21.77 5.69 -7.30
C LEU A 369 -23.09 5.53 -8.09
N ILE A 370 -24.21 5.41 -7.43
CA ILE A 370 -25.54 5.23 -8.05
C ILE A 370 -26.04 6.56 -8.64
N THR A 371 -26.08 7.63 -7.84
CA THR A 371 -26.77 8.88 -8.15
C THR A 371 -25.87 9.97 -8.71
N ARG A 372 -24.55 9.84 -8.58
CA ARG A 372 -23.52 10.85 -8.89
C ARG A 372 -23.60 12.09 -7.99
N VAL A 373 -24.40 12.06 -6.94
CA VAL A 373 -24.53 13.13 -5.95
C VAL A 373 -23.58 12.84 -4.78
N PRO A 374 -22.46 13.60 -4.64
CA PRO A 374 -21.51 13.37 -3.57
C PRO A 374 -22.11 13.75 -2.20
N PRO A 375 -21.52 13.28 -1.09
CA PRO A 375 -21.88 13.75 0.24
C PRO A 375 -21.61 15.26 0.37
N ARG A 376 -22.21 15.89 1.37
CA ARG A 376 -21.95 17.30 1.67
C ARG A 376 -20.47 17.51 1.98
N LYS A 377 -19.90 18.64 1.53
CA LYS A 377 -18.52 19.02 1.88
C LYS A 377 -18.36 19.05 3.40
N GLY A 378 -17.27 18.46 3.90
CA GLY A 378 -17.00 18.38 5.34
C GLY A 378 -17.70 17.24 6.05
N THR A 379 -18.32 16.29 5.33
CA THR A 379 -18.89 15.09 5.95
C THR A 379 -17.80 14.26 6.63
N VAL A 380 -17.99 13.96 7.92
CA VAL A 380 -17.13 13.08 8.72
C VAL A 380 -17.97 11.89 9.19
N CYS A 381 -17.53 10.70 8.88
CA CYS A 381 -18.10 9.45 9.40
C CYS A 381 -17.34 9.05 10.67
N PRO A 382 -18.04 8.81 11.79
CA PRO A 382 -17.40 8.45 13.04
C PRO A 382 -16.79 7.05 12.99
N LYS A 383 -15.82 6.80 13.89
CA LYS A 383 -15.31 5.45 14.15
C LYS A 383 -16.45 4.56 14.66
N VAL A 384 -16.45 3.31 14.25
CA VAL A 384 -17.42 2.28 14.67
C VAL A 384 -16.84 1.45 15.81
#